data_be3b2331369f9415e3fad22276d24a18
#
_entry.id   be3b2331369f9415e3fad22276d24a18
#
_cell.length_a   1.000
_cell.length_b   1.000
_cell.length_c   1.000
_cell.angle_alpha   90.00
_cell.angle_beta   90.00
_cell.angle_gamma   90.00
#
_symmetry.space_group_name_H-M   'P 1'
#
loop_
_entity.id
_entity.type
_entity.pdbx_description
1 polymer ?
#
loop_
_entity_poly.entity_id
_entity_poly.type
_entity_poly.pdbx_seq_one_letter_code
_entity_poly.pdbx_strand_id
1 'polypeptide(L)'
;MLRALARSTSAALVLFAACSDSTAPSPAQPGVALAVGGLHACAVIETHTRCWGRGSRGQLGIGVTPEDSTPVTVAAPPLVSLVAGTAHTCGLDAEGNAYCWGSNEDGQLGTTEPIEACPLPCATTPKLVAGNLRFQVLASGTEHTCGLTMDGSAYCWGLNDIGQLGTTAANESCTDGRCSRVPVPVQTTRTFRAVTAAIHHTCALDVAGLAFCWGFQLGTREKIHIHPEFQPEVTAMPGGLAFQQISAGGRHTCGVTGAGAAYCWGIDAIGAGPTPLESDLPVPVAGGHSFRSVYSAGLTSCGLVDDGSAYCWGPNSYGEIGTEPVGSTVRFNLPTAVSGGLRFSALAPGGSTYCGITTAATIACWGRGIPGGPSDSSVPVTVPGL
;
A
#
# COMPACT_ATOMS: atom_id res chain seq x y z
N MET A 1 -66.73 29.40 -47.41
CA MET A 1 -65.98 29.96 -46.25
C MET A 1 -65.74 28.84 -45.26
N LEU A 2 -64.62 28.17 -45.40
CA LEU A 2 -64.18 27.14 -44.45
C LEU A 2 -62.96 27.65 -43.67
N ARG A 3 -63.10 27.76 -42.34
CA ARG A 3 -62.00 28.03 -41.44
C ARG A 3 -61.32 26.73 -41.00
N ALA A 4 -60.06 26.61 -41.34
CA ALA A 4 -59.21 25.51 -40.88
C ALA A 4 -58.75 25.80 -39.46
N LEU A 5 -58.97 24.88 -38.52
CA LEU A 5 -58.42 24.89 -37.16
C LEU A 5 -57.08 24.15 -37.16
N ALA A 6 -56.00 24.86 -36.92
CA ALA A 6 -54.70 24.27 -36.67
C ALA A 6 -54.63 23.75 -35.22
N ARG A 7 -54.37 22.46 -35.08
CA ARG A 7 -54.02 21.84 -33.80
C ARG A 7 -52.52 21.89 -33.59
N SER A 8 -52.06 22.63 -32.60
CA SER A 8 -50.66 22.60 -32.13
C SER A 8 -50.46 21.40 -31.22
N THR A 9 -49.61 20.47 -31.66
CA THR A 9 -49.10 19.37 -30.82
C THR A 9 -47.82 19.85 -30.12
N SER A 10 -47.90 20.14 -28.83
CA SER A 10 -46.71 20.35 -28.00
C SER A 10 -46.01 19.03 -27.72
N ALA A 11 -44.85 18.81 -28.29
CA ALA A 11 -43.97 17.73 -27.95
C ALA A 11 -43.24 18.11 -26.65
N ALA A 12 -43.55 17.42 -25.58
CA ALA A 12 -42.78 17.51 -24.32
C ALA A 12 -41.41 16.80 -24.52
N LEU A 13 -40.35 17.58 -24.53
CA LEU A 13 -38.97 17.07 -24.53
C LEU A 13 -38.64 16.56 -23.11
N VAL A 14 -38.67 15.24 -22.93
CA VAL A 14 -38.16 14.61 -21.69
C VAL A 14 -36.64 14.63 -21.75
N LEU A 15 -36.03 15.57 -21.05
CA LEU A 15 -34.61 15.55 -20.78
C LEU A 15 -34.30 14.38 -19.80
N PHE A 16 -33.77 13.29 -20.31
CA PHE A 16 -33.07 12.32 -19.49
C PHE A 16 -31.76 12.97 -19.00
N ALA A 17 -31.74 13.39 -17.75
CA ALA A 17 -30.50 13.67 -17.05
C ALA A 17 -29.73 12.34 -16.93
N ALA A 18 -28.70 12.15 -17.77
CA ALA A 18 -27.74 11.09 -17.58
C ALA A 18 -26.97 11.41 -16.31
N CYS A 19 -27.26 10.67 -15.22
CA CYS A 19 -26.34 10.55 -14.10
C CYS A 19 -25.07 9.92 -14.65
N SER A 20 -24.03 10.71 -14.86
CA SER A 20 -22.70 10.21 -15.07
C SER A 20 -22.18 9.69 -13.73
N ASP A 21 -22.34 8.40 -13.48
CA ASP A 21 -21.59 7.69 -12.45
C ASP A 21 -20.10 7.73 -12.81
N SER A 22 -19.42 8.78 -12.38
CA SER A 22 -17.96 8.85 -12.42
C SER A 22 -17.38 8.11 -11.23
N THR A 23 -17.46 6.79 -11.22
CA THR A 23 -16.70 5.91 -10.31
C THR A 23 -15.34 5.53 -10.89
N ALA A 24 -14.77 6.38 -11.72
CA ALA A 24 -13.35 6.28 -12.01
C ALA A 24 -12.57 6.67 -10.73
N PRO A 25 -11.54 5.88 -10.33
CA PRO A 25 -10.63 6.33 -9.29
C PRO A 25 -10.15 7.73 -9.67
N SER A 26 -10.19 8.66 -8.71
CA SER A 26 -9.70 10.02 -8.93
C SER A 26 -8.31 9.91 -9.58
N PRO A 27 -8.07 10.56 -10.73
CA PRO A 27 -6.76 10.49 -11.35
C PRO A 27 -5.74 10.94 -10.29
N ALA A 28 -4.70 10.13 -10.09
CA ALA A 28 -3.57 10.51 -9.27
C ALA A 28 -3.18 11.93 -9.69
N GLN A 29 -3.06 12.84 -8.74
CA GLN A 29 -2.65 14.20 -9.06
C GLN A 29 -1.36 14.13 -9.87
N PRO A 30 -1.24 14.79 -11.02
CA PRO A 30 0.00 14.77 -11.78
C PRO A 30 1.09 15.39 -10.90
N GLY A 31 2.07 14.59 -10.49
CA GLY A 31 3.27 15.15 -9.96
C GLY A 31 4.05 14.38 -8.92
N VAL A 32 3.46 13.67 -7.96
CA VAL A 32 4.26 12.98 -6.94
C VAL A 32 3.66 11.62 -6.57
N ALA A 33 4.37 10.54 -6.89
CA ALA A 33 4.16 9.23 -6.29
C ALA A 33 5.20 9.04 -5.17
N LEU A 34 4.80 8.50 -4.02
CA LEU A 34 5.66 8.33 -2.86
C LEU A 34 5.51 6.91 -2.32
N ALA A 35 6.63 6.23 -2.10
CA ALA A 35 6.70 4.93 -1.46
C ALA A 35 7.72 4.96 -0.32
N VAL A 36 7.40 4.33 0.81
CA VAL A 36 8.26 4.23 1.98
C VAL A 36 8.45 2.77 2.32
N GLY A 37 9.70 2.34 2.40
CA GLY A 37 10.08 1.00 2.80
C GLY A 37 10.47 0.91 4.28
N GLY A 38 11.24 -0.12 4.63
CA GLY A 38 11.67 -0.30 6.02
C GLY A 38 12.55 0.84 6.54
N LEU A 39 13.53 1.29 5.76
CA LEU A 39 14.48 2.36 6.12
C LEU A 39 14.87 3.22 4.90
N HIS A 40 14.09 3.20 3.83
CA HIS A 40 14.31 4.01 2.64
C HIS A 40 12.98 4.56 2.13
N ALA A 41 13.05 5.55 1.28
CA ALA A 41 11.89 6.09 0.61
C ALA A 41 12.25 6.45 -0.84
N CYS A 42 11.26 6.40 -1.72
CA CYS A 42 11.37 6.83 -3.10
C CYS A 42 10.17 7.68 -3.50
N ALA A 43 10.41 8.70 -4.29
CA ALA A 43 9.34 9.51 -4.88
C ALA A 43 9.58 9.74 -6.37
N VAL A 44 8.51 9.77 -7.15
CA VAL A 44 8.52 10.33 -8.50
C VAL A 44 8.22 11.82 -8.35
N ILE A 45 9.13 12.66 -8.81
CA ILE A 45 8.99 14.10 -8.80
C ILE A 45 9.15 14.55 -10.25
N GLU A 46 8.09 15.16 -10.79
CA GLU A 46 7.96 15.44 -12.23
C GLU A 46 8.09 14.14 -13.06
N THR A 47 9.26 13.86 -13.63
CA THR A 47 9.54 12.66 -14.45
C THR A 47 10.67 11.81 -13.88
N HIS A 48 11.24 12.19 -12.73
CA HIS A 48 12.41 11.56 -12.17
C HIS A 48 12.07 10.81 -10.88
N THR A 49 12.53 9.58 -10.78
CA THR A 49 12.50 8.84 -9.52
C THR A 49 13.70 9.25 -8.67
N ARG A 50 13.45 9.67 -7.44
CA ARG A 50 14.47 9.95 -6.43
C ARG A 50 14.27 9.05 -5.23
N CYS A 51 15.34 8.44 -4.76
CA CYS A 51 15.34 7.58 -3.56
C CYS A 51 16.33 8.12 -2.53
N TRP A 52 16.06 7.87 -1.25
CA TRP A 52 16.90 8.32 -0.13
C TRP A 52 16.74 7.39 1.07
N GLY A 53 17.60 7.56 2.08
CA GLY A 53 17.72 6.69 3.24
C GLY A 53 18.68 5.54 2.99
N ARG A 54 18.44 4.40 3.64
CA ARG A 54 19.34 3.26 3.59
C ARG A 54 19.40 2.61 2.22
N GLY A 55 20.64 2.34 1.75
CA GLY A 55 20.89 1.74 0.43
C GLY A 55 21.71 0.46 0.46
N SER A 56 22.02 -0.08 1.66
CA SER A 56 22.97 -1.20 1.85
C SER A 56 22.59 -2.51 1.15
N ARG A 57 21.34 -2.65 0.68
CA ARG A 57 20.82 -3.79 -0.09
C ARG A 57 20.41 -3.41 -1.52
N GLY A 58 20.89 -2.28 -2.05
CA GLY A 58 20.56 -1.81 -3.39
C GLY A 58 19.18 -1.15 -3.53
N GLN A 59 18.41 -0.99 -2.46
CA GLN A 59 17.03 -0.51 -2.49
C GLN A 59 16.87 0.95 -2.96
N LEU A 60 17.97 1.70 -3.08
CA LEU A 60 17.96 3.03 -3.69
C LEU A 60 18.06 2.99 -5.23
N GLY A 61 18.49 1.89 -5.83
CA GLY A 61 18.54 1.72 -7.29
C GLY A 61 19.57 2.57 -8.02
N ILE A 62 20.64 3.01 -7.36
CA ILE A 62 21.62 3.99 -7.86
C ILE A 62 22.96 3.42 -8.29
N GLY A 63 23.05 2.09 -8.42
CA GLY A 63 24.27 1.39 -8.84
C GLY A 63 25.30 1.14 -7.75
N VAL A 64 25.05 1.63 -6.52
CA VAL A 64 25.89 1.48 -5.32
C VAL A 64 25.05 1.20 -4.09
N THR A 65 25.68 0.79 -2.99
CA THR A 65 25.03 0.39 -1.75
C THR A 65 25.47 1.24 -0.56
N PRO A 66 25.12 2.53 -0.49
CA PRO A 66 25.47 3.38 0.62
C PRO A 66 24.73 2.94 1.90
N GLU A 67 25.32 3.19 3.09
CA GLU A 67 24.64 2.96 4.37
C GLU A 67 23.44 3.90 4.55
N ASP A 68 23.59 5.15 4.10
CA ASP A 68 22.53 6.15 4.08
C ASP A 68 22.78 7.18 2.97
N SER A 69 21.74 7.80 2.47
CA SER A 69 21.82 8.79 1.40
C SER A 69 20.72 9.85 1.52
N THR A 70 21.09 11.09 1.18
CA THR A 70 20.13 12.14 0.81
C THR A 70 19.44 11.79 -0.52
N PRO A 71 18.37 12.51 -0.93
CA PRO A 71 17.65 12.20 -2.17
C PRO A 71 18.56 12.19 -3.41
N VAL A 72 18.65 11.02 -4.06
CA VAL A 72 19.45 10.78 -5.28
C VAL A 72 18.58 10.30 -6.41
N THR A 73 18.92 10.66 -7.65
CA THR A 73 18.15 10.25 -8.83
C THR A 73 18.47 8.80 -9.21
N VAL A 74 17.45 8.01 -9.43
CA VAL A 74 17.53 6.63 -9.91
C VAL A 74 17.56 6.62 -11.44
N ALA A 75 18.44 5.81 -12.02
CA ALA A 75 18.49 5.59 -13.47
C ALA A 75 17.40 4.59 -13.90
N ALA A 76 16.14 4.96 -13.70
CA ALA A 76 14.96 4.19 -14.10
C ALA A 76 14.32 4.83 -15.34
N PRO A 77 13.48 4.07 -16.10
CA PRO A 77 12.53 4.68 -17.02
C PRO A 77 11.62 5.67 -16.27
N PRO A 78 10.93 6.59 -16.96
CA PRO A 78 9.92 7.42 -16.32
C PRO A 78 8.85 6.57 -15.66
N LEU A 79 8.81 6.54 -14.33
CA LEU A 79 7.82 5.79 -13.54
C LEU A 79 6.64 6.68 -13.19
N VAL A 80 5.44 6.07 -13.11
CA VAL A 80 4.19 6.75 -12.74
C VAL A 80 3.66 6.31 -11.38
N SER A 81 4.15 5.19 -10.86
CA SER A 81 3.81 4.70 -9.51
C SER A 81 4.99 3.99 -8.87
N LEU A 82 5.01 3.97 -7.56
CA LEU A 82 6.04 3.32 -6.73
C LEU A 82 5.41 2.55 -5.59
N VAL A 83 6.02 1.43 -5.24
CA VAL A 83 5.76 0.68 -4.00
C VAL A 83 7.09 0.25 -3.40
N ALA A 84 7.15 0.11 -2.07
CA ALA A 84 8.36 -0.30 -1.39
C ALA A 84 8.06 -1.35 -0.32
N GLY A 85 8.85 -2.41 -0.30
CA GLY A 85 8.90 -3.38 0.80
C GLY A 85 9.98 -3.03 1.81
N THR A 86 10.41 -3.98 2.63
CA THR A 86 11.41 -3.70 3.66
C THR A 86 12.73 -3.22 3.07
N ALA A 87 13.24 -3.88 2.04
CA ALA A 87 14.51 -3.58 1.42
C ALA A 87 14.49 -3.70 -0.12
N HIS A 88 13.32 -3.60 -0.74
CA HIS A 88 13.17 -3.53 -2.19
C HIS A 88 12.17 -2.43 -2.57
N THR A 89 12.26 -1.98 -3.80
CA THR A 89 11.38 -0.97 -4.39
C THR A 89 10.93 -1.47 -5.76
N CYS A 90 9.68 -1.24 -6.11
CA CYS A 90 9.15 -1.50 -7.44
C CYS A 90 8.39 -0.27 -7.95
N GLY A 91 8.34 -0.10 -9.27
CA GLY A 91 7.56 0.96 -9.91
C GLY A 91 7.02 0.53 -11.26
N LEU A 92 5.97 1.19 -11.70
CA LEU A 92 5.38 1.03 -13.03
C LEU A 92 5.74 2.21 -13.91
N ASP A 93 6.04 1.94 -15.18
CA ASP A 93 6.02 2.96 -16.22
C ASP A 93 4.58 3.18 -16.76
N ALA A 94 4.42 4.12 -17.68
CA ALA A 94 3.11 4.46 -18.25
C ALA A 94 2.49 3.32 -19.09
N GLU A 95 3.31 2.40 -19.59
CA GLU A 95 2.90 1.23 -20.36
C GLU A 95 2.53 0.04 -19.49
N GLY A 96 2.71 0.16 -18.15
CA GLY A 96 2.44 -0.91 -17.18
C GLY A 96 3.55 -1.94 -17.04
N ASN A 97 4.76 -1.64 -17.54
CA ASN A 97 5.93 -2.46 -17.22
C ASN A 97 6.33 -2.24 -15.76
N ALA A 98 6.62 -3.32 -15.05
CA ALA A 98 7.12 -3.26 -13.68
C ALA A 98 8.64 -3.37 -13.65
N TYR A 99 9.26 -2.49 -12.88
CA TYR A 99 10.71 -2.49 -12.61
C TYR A 99 10.93 -2.57 -11.11
N CYS A 100 11.78 -3.51 -10.67
CA CYS A 100 12.09 -3.71 -9.25
C CYS A 100 13.60 -3.66 -9.01
N TRP A 101 14.01 -3.21 -7.82
CA TRP A 101 15.40 -3.14 -7.37
C TRP A 101 15.50 -3.29 -5.86
N GLY A 102 16.70 -3.55 -5.36
CA GLY A 102 16.95 -3.81 -3.94
C GLY A 102 17.19 -5.28 -3.66
N SER A 103 16.84 -5.74 -2.45
CA SER A 103 16.99 -7.13 -2.01
C SER A 103 16.23 -8.11 -2.92
N ASN A 104 16.84 -9.28 -3.17
CA ASN A 104 16.25 -10.37 -3.95
C ASN A 104 16.52 -11.75 -3.31
N GLU A 105 16.67 -11.79 -2.00
CA GLU A 105 16.97 -13.01 -1.26
C GLU A 105 15.88 -14.07 -1.44
N ASP A 106 14.62 -13.63 -1.55
CA ASP A 106 13.45 -14.46 -1.72
C ASP A 106 12.75 -14.30 -3.08
N GLY A 107 13.41 -13.66 -4.04
CA GLY A 107 12.85 -13.48 -5.38
C GLY A 107 11.88 -12.32 -5.50
N GLN A 108 11.85 -11.40 -4.52
CA GLN A 108 10.90 -10.29 -4.45
C GLN A 108 11.00 -9.26 -5.58
N LEU A 109 12.07 -9.31 -6.39
CA LEU A 109 12.21 -8.50 -7.61
C LEU A 109 11.49 -9.09 -8.82
N GLY A 110 11.14 -10.38 -8.80
CA GLY A 110 10.37 -11.02 -9.87
C GLY A 110 11.08 -11.05 -11.23
N THR A 111 12.41 -11.08 -11.27
CA THR A 111 13.20 -10.95 -12.49
C THR A 111 14.04 -12.18 -12.79
N THR A 112 14.26 -12.45 -14.09
CA THR A 112 15.23 -13.42 -14.58
C THR A 112 16.54 -12.76 -15.04
N GLU A 113 16.63 -11.43 -14.95
CA GLU A 113 17.88 -10.72 -15.28
C GLU A 113 18.97 -11.03 -14.25
N PRO A 114 20.24 -10.95 -14.64
CA PRO A 114 21.35 -11.09 -13.70
C PRO A 114 21.28 -10.08 -12.56
N ILE A 115 21.51 -10.56 -11.35
CA ILE A 115 21.55 -9.76 -10.11
C ILE A 115 22.96 -9.83 -9.49
N GLU A 116 23.26 -8.85 -8.66
CA GLU A 116 24.52 -8.72 -7.95
C GLU A 116 24.45 -9.42 -6.58
N ALA A 117 25.54 -9.37 -5.82
CA ALA A 117 25.62 -9.75 -4.41
C ALA A 117 26.03 -8.54 -3.57
N CYS A 118 25.09 -7.92 -2.88
CA CYS A 118 25.27 -6.71 -2.09
C CYS A 118 24.99 -6.87 -0.57
N PRO A 119 25.64 -7.48 0.26
CA PRO A 119 26.39 -8.73 0.30
C PRO A 119 25.52 -9.99 0.11
N LEU A 120 24.21 -9.86 -0.03
CA LEU A 120 23.22 -10.91 -0.34
C LEU A 120 22.64 -10.65 -1.73
N PRO A 121 21.89 -11.58 -2.35
CA PRO A 121 21.29 -11.37 -3.66
C PRO A 121 20.49 -10.06 -3.73
N CYS A 122 20.83 -9.17 -4.67
CA CYS A 122 20.23 -7.84 -4.79
C CYS A 122 20.32 -7.31 -6.23
N ALA A 123 19.59 -6.26 -6.54
CA ALA A 123 19.79 -5.42 -7.71
C ALA A 123 20.07 -3.98 -7.29
N THR A 124 21.21 -3.45 -7.64
CA THR A 124 21.58 -2.04 -7.38
C THR A 124 20.98 -1.07 -8.39
N THR A 125 20.37 -1.59 -9.45
CA THR A 125 19.68 -0.83 -10.50
C THR A 125 18.35 -1.47 -10.83
N PRO A 126 17.35 -0.71 -11.31
CA PRO A 126 16.05 -1.25 -11.71
C PRO A 126 16.16 -2.40 -12.72
N LYS A 127 15.48 -3.51 -12.43
CA LYS A 127 15.38 -4.70 -13.29
C LYS A 127 13.94 -4.88 -13.74
N LEU A 128 13.75 -5.26 -15.00
CA LEU A 128 12.42 -5.55 -15.54
C LEU A 128 11.85 -6.83 -14.89
N VAL A 129 10.60 -6.78 -14.47
CA VAL A 129 9.86 -7.95 -13.96
C VAL A 129 9.58 -8.91 -15.12
N ALA A 130 9.79 -10.20 -14.88
CA ALA A 130 9.66 -11.25 -15.89
C ALA A 130 8.21 -11.49 -16.32
N GLY A 131 8.01 -12.19 -17.44
CA GLY A 131 6.72 -12.71 -17.91
C GLY A 131 5.98 -11.81 -18.90
N ASN A 132 6.52 -10.65 -19.30
CA ASN A 132 5.88 -9.70 -20.23
C ASN A 132 4.47 -9.28 -19.79
N LEU A 133 4.22 -9.27 -18.50
CA LEU A 133 2.95 -8.83 -17.92
C LEU A 133 2.86 -7.30 -17.93
N ARG A 134 1.63 -6.80 -18.08
CA ARG A 134 1.32 -5.37 -17.94
C ARG A 134 0.45 -5.17 -16.72
N PHE A 135 0.95 -4.41 -15.78
CA PHE A 135 0.28 -4.16 -14.50
C PHE A 135 -0.33 -2.76 -14.47
N GLN A 136 -1.51 -2.65 -13.86
CA GLN A 136 -2.13 -1.37 -13.51
C GLN A 136 -1.85 -0.96 -12.07
N VAL A 137 -1.57 -1.93 -11.18
CA VAL A 137 -1.33 -1.72 -9.74
C VAL A 137 -0.25 -2.68 -9.27
N LEU A 138 0.66 -2.20 -8.43
CA LEU A 138 1.57 -3.00 -7.63
C LEU A 138 1.29 -2.81 -6.15
N ALA A 139 1.66 -3.81 -5.34
CA ALA A 139 1.72 -3.74 -3.88
C ALA A 139 2.94 -4.52 -3.40
N SER A 140 3.69 -3.96 -2.45
CA SER A 140 4.85 -4.63 -1.84
C SER A 140 4.56 -4.95 -0.39
N GLY A 141 4.76 -6.21 -0.03
CA GLY A 141 4.89 -6.64 1.36
C GLY A 141 6.34 -6.53 1.84
N THR A 142 6.67 -7.21 2.92
CA THR A 142 8.04 -7.22 3.46
C THR A 142 9.01 -7.83 2.46
N GLU A 143 8.72 -9.03 1.97
CA GLU A 143 9.60 -9.85 1.11
C GLU A 143 8.84 -10.51 -0.05
N HIS A 144 7.67 -9.94 -0.41
CA HIS A 144 6.93 -10.32 -1.60
C HIS A 144 6.33 -9.11 -2.28
N THR A 145 5.99 -9.27 -3.53
CA THR A 145 5.35 -8.24 -4.36
C THR A 145 4.17 -8.87 -5.09
N CYS A 146 3.09 -8.13 -5.23
CA CYS A 146 1.91 -8.51 -6.00
C CYS A 146 1.57 -7.42 -7.01
N GLY A 147 0.96 -7.80 -8.13
CA GLY A 147 0.48 -6.87 -9.13
C GLY A 147 -0.85 -7.32 -9.72
N LEU A 148 -1.67 -6.36 -10.11
CA LEU A 148 -2.88 -6.60 -10.90
C LEU A 148 -2.61 -6.22 -12.35
N THR A 149 -2.88 -7.15 -13.26
CA THR A 149 -2.83 -6.89 -14.71
C THR A 149 -4.01 -6.03 -15.14
N MET A 150 -3.98 -5.54 -16.38
CA MET A 150 -5.02 -4.64 -16.92
C MET A 150 -6.42 -5.26 -16.93
N ASP A 151 -6.54 -6.59 -16.94
CA ASP A 151 -7.80 -7.34 -16.82
C ASP A 151 -8.21 -7.63 -15.37
N GLY A 152 -7.40 -7.20 -14.39
CA GLY A 152 -7.65 -7.41 -12.97
C GLY A 152 -7.19 -8.76 -12.43
N SER A 153 -6.45 -9.57 -13.21
CA SER A 153 -5.85 -10.82 -12.73
C SER A 153 -4.69 -10.50 -11.77
N ALA A 154 -4.62 -11.23 -10.66
CA ALA A 154 -3.57 -11.04 -9.66
C ALA A 154 -2.39 -11.99 -9.89
N TYR A 155 -1.18 -11.44 -9.82
CA TYR A 155 0.09 -12.16 -9.84
C TYR A 155 0.93 -11.73 -8.65
N CYS A 156 1.60 -12.68 -7.99
CA CYS A 156 2.50 -12.40 -6.88
C CYS A 156 3.85 -13.12 -7.08
N TRP A 157 4.90 -12.61 -6.43
CA TRP A 157 6.25 -13.18 -6.45
C TRP A 157 7.01 -12.81 -5.19
N GLY A 158 8.10 -13.49 -4.90
CA GLY A 158 8.86 -13.36 -3.66
C GLY A 158 8.56 -14.49 -2.68
N LEU A 159 8.69 -14.23 -1.40
CA LEU A 159 8.49 -15.19 -0.31
C LEU A 159 7.05 -15.76 -0.28
N ASN A 160 6.94 -17.09 -0.02
CA ASN A 160 5.67 -17.81 0.05
C ASN A 160 5.66 -18.89 1.16
N ASP A 161 6.36 -18.66 2.24
CA ASP A 161 6.50 -19.62 3.35
C ASP A 161 5.17 -19.95 4.04
N ILE A 162 4.25 -19.00 4.05
CA ILE A 162 2.91 -19.12 4.67
C ILE A 162 1.75 -18.90 3.68
N GLY A 163 2.02 -18.87 2.37
CA GLY A 163 0.99 -18.77 1.34
C GLY A 163 0.65 -17.33 0.93
N GLN A 164 1.48 -16.35 1.24
CA GLN A 164 1.26 -14.92 0.93
C GLN A 164 1.21 -14.60 -0.57
N LEU A 165 1.63 -15.52 -1.43
CA LEU A 165 1.47 -15.41 -2.89
C LEU A 165 0.11 -15.94 -3.39
N GLY A 166 -0.72 -16.55 -2.52
CA GLY A 166 -2.04 -17.06 -2.89
C GLY A 166 -2.00 -18.23 -3.88
N THR A 167 -0.93 -19.02 -3.90
CA THR A 167 -0.74 -20.12 -4.84
C THR A 167 0.15 -21.24 -4.27
N THR A 168 -0.11 -22.47 -4.69
CA THR A 168 0.76 -23.63 -4.42
C THR A 168 1.85 -23.80 -5.48
N ALA A 169 1.81 -23.04 -6.60
CA ALA A 169 2.78 -23.12 -7.67
C ALA A 169 4.14 -22.49 -7.30
N ALA A 170 4.19 -21.60 -6.33
CA ALA A 170 5.41 -20.99 -5.82
C ALA A 170 6.09 -21.94 -4.82
N ASN A 171 6.93 -22.84 -5.32
CA ASN A 171 7.57 -23.91 -4.55
C ASN A 171 9.09 -23.97 -4.73
N GLU A 172 9.71 -22.92 -5.26
CA GLU A 172 11.15 -22.78 -5.25
C GLU A 172 11.65 -22.65 -3.80
N SER A 173 12.92 -22.97 -3.57
CA SER A 173 13.58 -22.74 -2.29
C SER A 173 14.40 -21.46 -2.36
N CYS A 174 14.12 -20.54 -1.48
CA CYS A 174 14.86 -19.30 -1.27
C CYS A 174 15.46 -19.26 0.13
N THR A 175 15.93 -18.09 0.55
CA THR A 175 16.64 -17.92 1.83
C THR A 175 15.74 -18.22 3.02
N ASP A 176 14.51 -17.68 3.04
CA ASP A 176 13.59 -17.75 4.18
C ASP A 176 12.45 -18.76 3.98
N GLY A 177 12.47 -19.55 2.90
CA GLY A 177 11.48 -20.60 2.71
C GLY A 177 11.07 -20.82 1.26
N ARG A 178 9.79 -21.15 1.06
CA ARG A 178 9.22 -21.27 -0.29
C ARG A 178 9.10 -19.88 -0.92
N CYS A 179 9.31 -19.84 -2.22
CA CYS A 179 9.24 -18.57 -2.95
C CYS A 179 8.89 -18.78 -4.43
N SER A 180 8.74 -17.66 -5.14
CA SER A 180 8.83 -17.60 -6.59
C SER A 180 9.68 -16.42 -7.03
N ARG A 181 10.68 -16.67 -7.88
CA ARG A 181 11.55 -15.62 -8.44
C ARG A 181 10.94 -14.91 -9.64
N VAL A 182 9.77 -15.33 -10.07
CA VAL A 182 9.01 -14.73 -11.18
C VAL A 182 7.55 -14.60 -10.79
N PRO A 183 6.78 -13.69 -11.42
CA PRO A 183 5.35 -13.58 -11.18
C PRO A 183 4.61 -14.89 -11.43
N VAL A 184 3.86 -15.37 -10.43
CA VAL A 184 2.97 -16.52 -10.54
C VAL A 184 1.52 -16.09 -10.31
N PRO A 185 0.53 -16.69 -11.03
CA PRO A 185 -0.87 -16.33 -10.85
C PRO A 185 -1.37 -16.75 -9.47
N VAL A 186 -2.15 -15.88 -8.83
CA VAL A 186 -2.94 -16.21 -7.63
C VAL A 186 -4.00 -17.23 -8.01
N GLN A 187 -4.17 -18.28 -7.18
CA GLN A 187 -5.14 -19.38 -7.44
C GLN A 187 -6.58 -18.93 -7.17
N THR A 188 -7.13 -18.18 -8.11
CA THR A 188 -8.51 -17.70 -8.05
C THR A 188 -9.04 -17.44 -9.45
N THR A 189 -10.37 -17.54 -9.63
CA THR A 189 -11.05 -17.09 -10.84
C THR A 189 -11.56 -15.65 -10.75
N ARG A 190 -11.26 -14.96 -9.64
CA ARG A 190 -11.70 -13.59 -9.39
C ARG A 190 -10.77 -12.60 -10.04
N THR A 191 -11.33 -11.48 -10.45
CA THR A 191 -10.60 -10.28 -10.84
C THR A 191 -10.71 -9.21 -9.75
N PHE A 192 -9.67 -8.42 -9.62
CA PHE A 192 -9.54 -7.40 -8.58
C PHE A 192 -9.25 -6.03 -9.19
N ARG A 193 -9.69 -4.98 -8.48
CA ARG A 193 -9.41 -3.58 -8.82
C ARG A 193 -8.38 -2.92 -7.90
N ALA A 194 -8.08 -3.54 -6.77
CA ALA A 194 -7.08 -3.06 -5.82
C ALA A 194 -6.42 -4.26 -5.11
N VAL A 195 -5.15 -4.12 -4.79
CA VAL A 195 -4.37 -5.09 -4.01
C VAL A 195 -3.50 -4.36 -3.00
N THR A 196 -3.30 -4.95 -1.85
CA THR A 196 -2.40 -4.49 -0.79
C THR A 196 -1.66 -5.68 -0.20
N ALA A 197 -0.38 -5.52 0.08
CA ALA A 197 0.48 -6.56 0.63
C ALA A 197 1.12 -6.07 1.93
N ALA A 198 1.31 -6.99 2.85
CA ALA A 198 1.81 -6.72 4.20
C ALA A 198 3.02 -7.61 4.54
N ILE A 199 3.28 -7.86 5.83
CA ILE A 199 4.43 -8.71 6.21
C ILE A 199 4.20 -10.13 5.69
N HIS A 200 3.05 -10.73 5.99
CA HIS A 200 2.78 -12.13 5.76
C HIS A 200 1.42 -12.42 5.11
N HIS A 201 0.69 -11.40 4.67
CA HIS A 201 -0.59 -11.58 4.01
C HIS A 201 -0.77 -10.56 2.88
N THR A 202 -1.68 -10.90 2.00
CA THR A 202 -2.10 -10.06 0.89
C THR A 202 -3.62 -9.98 0.90
N CYS A 203 -4.17 -8.80 0.63
CA CYS A 203 -5.61 -8.61 0.46
C CYS A 203 -5.90 -7.86 -0.84
N ALA A 204 -7.05 -8.13 -1.44
CA ALA A 204 -7.49 -7.47 -2.66
C ALA A 204 -8.98 -7.12 -2.60
N LEU A 205 -9.39 -6.12 -3.35
CA LEU A 205 -10.80 -5.77 -3.55
C LEU A 205 -11.25 -6.22 -4.94
N ASP A 206 -12.37 -6.93 -5.00
CA ASP A 206 -13.05 -7.19 -6.27
C ASP A 206 -13.75 -5.92 -6.81
N VAL A 207 -14.38 -6.04 -7.97
CA VAL A 207 -15.08 -4.91 -8.61
C VAL A 207 -16.26 -4.37 -7.78
N ALA A 208 -16.85 -5.22 -6.91
CA ALA A 208 -17.91 -4.81 -5.99
C ALA A 208 -17.37 -4.17 -4.70
N GLY A 209 -16.07 -4.16 -4.48
CA GLY A 209 -15.42 -3.65 -3.28
C GLY A 209 -15.37 -4.66 -2.13
N LEU A 210 -15.70 -5.92 -2.37
CA LEU A 210 -15.58 -6.96 -1.37
C LEU A 210 -14.10 -7.34 -1.19
N ALA A 211 -13.66 -7.49 0.06
CA ALA A 211 -12.29 -7.82 0.37
C ALA A 211 -12.06 -9.33 0.40
N PHE A 212 -10.93 -9.75 -0.18
CA PHE A 212 -10.42 -11.13 -0.19
C PHE A 212 -8.99 -11.12 0.29
N CYS A 213 -8.63 -12.02 1.20
CA CYS A 213 -7.28 -12.09 1.75
C CYS A 213 -6.71 -13.52 1.66
N TRP A 214 -5.37 -13.63 1.63
CA TRP A 214 -4.64 -14.90 1.63
C TRP A 214 -3.28 -14.73 2.33
N GLY A 215 -2.60 -15.85 2.61
CA GLY A 215 -1.41 -15.89 3.44
C GLY A 215 -1.76 -16.02 4.92
N PHE A 216 -1.04 -15.33 5.79
CA PHE A 216 -1.34 -15.35 7.23
C PHE A 216 -2.77 -14.92 7.49
N GLN A 217 -3.59 -15.83 8.00
CA GLN A 217 -4.99 -15.54 8.31
C GLN A 217 -5.07 -14.65 9.54
N LEU A 218 -5.55 -13.44 9.33
CA LEU A 218 -5.87 -12.51 10.39
C LEU A 218 -7.14 -13.01 11.09
N GLY A 219 -7.04 -13.27 12.37
CA GLY A 219 -8.21 -13.36 13.22
C GLY A 219 -8.67 -14.74 13.69
N THR A 220 -7.98 -15.83 13.47
CA THR A 220 -8.32 -17.09 14.09
C THR A 220 -7.40 -17.38 15.28
N ARG A 221 -7.88 -17.15 16.49
CA ARG A 221 -7.15 -17.36 17.76
C ARG A 221 -6.49 -18.75 17.86
N GLU A 222 -7.09 -19.77 17.29
CA GLU A 222 -6.56 -21.13 17.33
C GLU A 222 -5.30 -21.31 16.46
N LYS A 223 -5.10 -20.48 15.43
CA LYS A 223 -3.98 -20.61 14.48
C LYS A 223 -2.77 -19.72 14.78
N ILE A 224 -2.91 -18.74 15.67
CA ILE A 224 -1.82 -17.78 15.99
C ILE A 224 -0.71 -18.42 16.85
N HIS A 225 -0.97 -19.53 17.53
CA HIS A 225 -0.11 -19.94 18.64
C HIS A 225 0.96 -20.98 18.32
N ILE A 226 0.93 -21.73 17.23
CA ILE A 226 1.88 -22.84 17.16
C ILE A 226 2.62 -23.04 15.83
N HIS A 227 2.04 -22.76 14.68
CA HIS A 227 2.74 -22.74 13.37
C HIS A 227 1.91 -21.95 12.37
N PRO A 228 2.50 -21.00 11.63
CA PRO A 228 1.85 -20.45 10.46
C PRO A 228 1.68 -21.58 9.44
N GLU A 229 0.49 -22.16 9.38
CA GLU A 229 0.18 -23.13 8.33
C GLU A 229 0.15 -22.40 6.98
N PHE A 230 0.68 -23.06 5.98
CA PHE A 230 0.63 -22.58 4.60
C PHE A 230 -0.83 -22.37 4.14
N GLN A 231 -1.25 -21.13 3.91
CA GLN A 231 -2.63 -20.74 3.61
C GLN A 231 -2.69 -19.98 2.28
N PRO A 232 -2.56 -20.66 1.13
CA PRO A 232 -2.60 -20.01 -0.16
C PRO A 232 -4.04 -19.68 -0.61
N GLU A 233 -5.06 -20.09 0.12
CA GLU A 233 -6.45 -19.95 -0.28
C GLU A 233 -6.92 -18.49 -0.20
N VAL A 234 -7.51 -18.01 -1.29
CA VAL A 234 -8.13 -16.68 -1.38
C VAL A 234 -9.49 -16.69 -0.69
N THR A 235 -9.56 -16.14 0.51
CA THR A 235 -10.73 -16.18 1.37
C THR A 235 -11.45 -14.83 1.42
N ALA A 236 -12.78 -14.84 1.24
CA ALA A 236 -13.60 -13.63 1.38
C ALA A 236 -13.65 -13.17 2.84
N MET A 237 -13.49 -11.87 3.06
CA MET A 237 -13.69 -11.28 4.39
C MET A 237 -15.18 -11.30 4.75
N PRO A 238 -15.55 -11.80 5.96
CA PRO A 238 -16.93 -11.83 6.39
C PRO A 238 -17.52 -10.42 6.56
N GLY A 239 -18.87 -10.33 6.55
CA GLY A 239 -19.60 -9.09 6.82
C GLY A 239 -20.11 -8.35 5.59
N GLY A 240 -19.64 -8.70 4.38
CA GLY A 240 -20.17 -8.16 3.12
C GLY A 240 -20.01 -6.65 2.94
N LEU A 241 -19.04 -6.03 3.65
CA LEU A 241 -18.74 -4.60 3.51
C LEU A 241 -18.07 -4.33 2.17
N ALA A 242 -18.57 -3.31 1.46
CA ALA A 242 -17.96 -2.81 0.24
C ALA A 242 -17.01 -1.64 0.58
N PHE A 243 -15.71 -1.87 0.35
CA PHE A 243 -14.67 -0.88 0.56
C PHE A 243 -14.31 -0.16 -0.73
N GLN A 244 -14.00 1.13 -0.65
CA GLN A 244 -13.37 1.88 -1.74
C GLN A 244 -11.87 1.63 -1.80
N GLN A 245 -11.25 1.51 -0.64
CA GLN A 245 -9.79 1.32 -0.49
C GLN A 245 -9.53 0.41 0.70
N ILE A 246 -8.47 -0.40 0.61
CA ILE A 246 -7.90 -1.18 1.72
C ILE A 246 -6.41 -0.92 1.83
N SER A 247 -5.87 -1.09 3.04
CA SER A 247 -4.44 -1.00 3.33
C SER A 247 -4.07 -2.04 4.38
N ALA A 248 -3.10 -2.88 4.09
CA ALA A 248 -2.60 -3.92 4.98
C ALA A 248 -1.37 -3.44 5.75
N GLY A 249 -1.42 -3.58 7.08
CA GLY A 249 -0.29 -3.40 7.98
C GLY A 249 0.38 -4.73 8.31
N GLY A 250 1.23 -4.77 9.35
CA GLY A 250 1.99 -5.98 9.67
C GLY A 250 1.11 -7.17 10.02
N ARG A 251 0.09 -6.96 10.87
CA ARG A 251 -0.79 -8.01 11.39
C ARG A 251 -2.27 -7.60 11.37
N HIS A 252 -2.62 -6.58 10.64
CA HIS A 252 -3.98 -6.08 10.51
C HIS A 252 -4.21 -5.49 9.12
N THR A 253 -5.46 -5.28 8.77
CA THR A 253 -5.86 -4.60 7.54
C THR A 253 -6.96 -3.60 7.89
N CYS A 254 -6.92 -2.44 7.27
CA CYS A 254 -7.98 -1.44 7.37
C CYS A 254 -8.58 -1.16 5.99
N GLY A 255 -9.86 -0.78 5.96
CA GLY A 255 -10.53 -0.37 4.75
C GLY A 255 -11.49 0.78 5.01
N VAL A 256 -11.71 1.59 3.97
CA VAL A 256 -12.65 2.71 3.98
C VAL A 256 -13.79 2.42 3.00
N THR A 257 -15.02 2.62 3.45
CA THR A 257 -16.24 2.47 2.63
C THR A 257 -16.53 3.73 1.83
N GLY A 258 -17.43 3.65 0.86
CA GLY A 258 -17.88 4.80 0.08
C GLY A 258 -18.54 5.91 0.91
N ALA A 259 -18.99 5.60 2.12
CA ALA A 259 -19.54 6.58 3.08
C ALA A 259 -18.47 7.22 3.98
N GLY A 260 -17.19 6.91 3.78
CA GLY A 260 -16.09 7.43 4.61
C GLY A 260 -15.91 6.72 5.96
N ALA A 261 -16.67 5.66 6.23
CA ALA A 261 -16.48 4.88 7.46
C ALA A 261 -15.27 3.94 7.31
N ALA A 262 -14.33 4.01 8.24
CA ALA A 262 -13.19 3.11 8.30
C ALA A 262 -13.51 1.90 9.18
N TYR A 263 -13.01 0.75 8.76
CA TYR A 263 -13.07 -0.52 9.48
C TYR A 263 -11.69 -1.17 9.47
N CYS A 264 -11.31 -1.81 10.58
CA CYS A 264 -10.08 -2.58 10.64
C CYS A 264 -10.34 -4.00 11.20
N TRP A 265 -9.48 -4.94 10.83
CA TRP A 265 -9.50 -6.33 11.31
C TRP A 265 -8.08 -6.86 11.44
N GLY A 266 -7.91 -7.95 12.17
CA GLY A 266 -6.61 -8.52 12.51
C GLY A 266 -6.21 -8.20 13.94
N ILE A 267 -4.91 -7.99 14.17
CA ILE A 267 -4.33 -7.83 15.49
C ILE A 267 -3.70 -6.43 15.61
N ASP A 268 -3.78 -5.85 16.81
CA ASP A 268 -3.25 -4.56 17.19
C ASP A 268 -4.06 -3.38 16.62
N ALA A 269 -3.62 -2.62 15.69
CA ALA A 269 -4.12 -1.28 15.30
C ALA A 269 -5.54 -1.24 14.71
N ILE A 270 -6.54 -1.83 15.38
CA ILE A 270 -7.92 -1.81 14.89
C ILE A 270 -8.70 -0.52 15.21
N GLY A 271 -8.19 0.37 16.06
CA GLY A 271 -8.77 1.70 16.28
C GLY A 271 -10.17 1.76 16.89
N ALA A 272 -10.66 0.63 17.43
CA ALA A 272 -12.00 0.50 17.96
C ALA A 272 -12.16 0.97 19.43
N GLY A 273 -11.10 1.54 20.03
CA GLY A 273 -11.03 1.90 21.44
C GLY A 273 -10.18 0.93 22.25
N PRO A 274 -10.31 0.93 23.59
CA PRO A 274 -9.45 0.11 24.46
C PRO A 274 -9.63 -1.40 24.27
N THR A 275 -10.78 -1.83 23.76
CA THR A 275 -11.11 -3.23 23.44
C THR A 275 -12.14 -3.27 22.30
N PRO A 276 -12.07 -4.25 21.37
CA PRO A 276 -11.04 -5.28 21.24
C PRO A 276 -9.74 -4.75 20.64
N LEU A 277 -8.60 -5.41 20.92
CA LEU A 277 -7.32 -5.15 20.26
C LEU A 277 -7.11 -6.07 19.05
N GLU A 278 -7.99 -7.05 18.87
CA GLU A 278 -7.97 -8.01 17.75
C GLU A 278 -9.40 -8.36 17.33
N SER A 279 -9.60 -8.62 16.05
CA SER A 279 -10.89 -9.04 15.50
C SER A 279 -10.71 -9.76 14.17
N ASP A 280 -11.42 -10.88 13.99
CA ASP A 280 -11.52 -11.63 12.74
C ASP A 280 -12.46 -10.94 11.74
N LEU A 281 -13.31 -10.07 12.23
CA LEU A 281 -14.30 -9.34 11.46
C LEU A 281 -13.91 -7.88 11.36
N PRO A 282 -14.23 -7.22 10.25
CA PRO A 282 -14.09 -5.77 10.18
C PRO A 282 -14.88 -5.08 11.30
N VAL A 283 -14.19 -4.37 12.18
CA VAL A 283 -14.80 -3.55 13.24
C VAL A 283 -14.66 -2.07 12.89
N PRO A 284 -15.67 -1.25 13.18
CA PRO A 284 -15.61 0.18 12.86
C PRO A 284 -14.51 0.86 13.70
N VAL A 285 -13.75 1.72 13.06
CA VAL A 285 -12.80 2.62 13.72
C VAL A 285 -13.60 3.68 14.47
N ALA A 286 -13.32 3.83 15.76
CA ALA A 286 -14.04 4.77 16.62
C ALA A 286 -13.59 6.23 16.38
N GLY A 287 -14.26 7.20 17.03
CA GLY A 287 -13.89 8.62 16.97
C GLY A 287 -14.75 9.46 16.01
N GLY A 288 -15.64 8.84 15.21
CA GLY A 288 -16.62 9.55 14.39
C GLY A 288 -16.04 10.34 13.20
N HIS A 289 -14.83 10.02 12.78
CA HIS A 289 -14.19 10.63 11.61
C HIS A 289 -14.74 10.03 10.31
N SER A 290 -14.93 10.89 9.30
CA SER A 290 -15.16 10.47 7.91
C SER A 290 -13.82 10.48 7.18
N PHE A 291 -13.28 9.29 6.87
CA PHE A 291 -12.01 9.14 6.19
C PHE A 291 -12.22 9.02 4.68
N ARG A 292 -11.38 9.72 3.89
CA ARG A 292 -11.30 9.52 2.44
C ARG A 292 -10.32 8.39 2.07
N SER A 293 -9.34 8.10 2.96
CA SER A 293 -8.34 7.04 2.77
C SER A 293 -7.76 6.59 4.10
N VAL A 294 -7.29 5.33 4.15
CA VAL A 294 -6.57 4.74 5.29
C VAL A 294 -5.24 4.15 4.81
N TYR A 295 -4.25 4.16 5.68
CA TYR A 295 -2.89 3.71 5.41
C TYR A 295 -2.39 2.93 6.62
N SER A 296 -2.03 1.68 6.43
CA SER A 296 -1.56 0.79 7.50
C SER A 296 -0.12 0.38 7.26
N ALA A 297 0.69 0.40 8.30
CA ALA A 297 2.08 -0.04 8.26
C ALA A 297 2.47 -0.67 9.61
N GLY A 298 3.36 -1.65 9.61
CA GLY A 298 3.78 -2.29 10.84
C GLY A 298 2.60 -2.61 11.77
N LEU A 299 2.55 -1.97 12.92
CA LEU A 299 1.48 -2.12 13.92
C LEU A 299 0.60 -0.87 14.07
N THR A 300 0.68 0.08 13.14
CA THR A 300 -0.04 1.36 13.21
C THR A 300 -0.88 1.60 11.96
N SER A 301 -1.89 2.45 12.07
CA SER A 301 -2.70 2.91 10.95
C SER A 301 -2.91 4.42 11.02
N CYS A 302 -3.06 5.04 9.86
CA CYS A 302 -3.42 6.44 9.73
C CYS A 302 -4.57 6.60 8.74
N GLY A 303 -5.44 7.58 8.97
CA GLY A 303 -6.50 7.96 8.05
C GLY A 303 -6.39 9.43 7.69
N LEU A 304 -6.74 9.78 6.45
CA LEU A 304 -6.89 11.16 6.00
C LEU A 304 -8.37 11.50 5.90
N VAL A 305 -8.73 12.67 6.41
CA VAL A 305 -10.05 13.27 6.19
C VAL A 305 -10.00 14.29 5.05
N ASP A 306 -11.15 14.80 4.61
CA ASP A 306 -11.27 15.63 3.39
C ASP A 306 -10.43 16.92 3.42
N ASP A 307 -10.25 17.53 4.59
CA ASP A 307 -9.43 18.75 4.73
C ASP A 307 -7.91 18.47 4.72
N GLY A 308 -7.51 17.19 4.57
CA GLY A 308 -6.12 16.75 4.56
C GLY A 308 -5.52 16.55 5.95
N SER A 309 -6.30 16.64 7.03
CA SER A 309 -5.82 16.27 8.36
C SER A 309 -5.57 14.78 8.42
N ALA A 310 -4.47 14.40 9.07
CA ALA A 310 -4.12 13.01 9.35
C ALA A 310 -4.43 12.65 10.80
N TYR A 311 -5.02 11.47 10.99
CA TYR A 311 -5.27 10.87 12.30
C TYR A 311 -4.68 9.47 12.32
N CYS A 312 -3.85 9.17 13.32
CA CYS A 312 -3.17 7.88 13.44
C CYS A 312 -3.54 7.17 14.75
N TRP A 313 -3.46 5.83 14.74
CA TRP A 313 -3.73 4.99 15.91
C TRP A 313 -2.85 3.74 15.89
N GLY A 314 -2.66 3.13 17.06
CA GLY A 314 -1.77 1.99 17.29
C GLY A 314 -0.69 2.30 18.31
N PRO A 315 0.37 1.46 18.42
CA PRO A 315 1.56 1.74 19.23
C PRO A 315 2.29 3.00 18.79
N ASN A 316 2.95 3.67 19.74
CA ASN A 316 3.76 4.88 19.50
C ASN A 316 5.17 4.74 20.09
N SER A 317 5.83 3.63 19.79
CA SER A 317 7.14 3.31 20.36
C SER A 317 8.24 4.25 19.88
N TYR A 318 8.12 4.76 18.67
CA TYR A 318 9.12 5.58 17.98
C TYR A 318 8.54 6.87 17.38
N GLY A 319 7.31 7.24 17.74
CA GLY A 319 6.64 8.42 17.18
C GLY A 319 5.78 8.13 15.94
N GLU A 320 5.43 6.88 15.68
CA GLU A 320 4.66 6.44 14.49
C GLU A 320 3.29 7.13 14.38
N ILE A 321 2.73 7.57 15.50
CA ILE A 321 1.44 8.28 15.55
C ILE A 321 1.56 9.74 15.10
N GLY A 322 2.79 10.28 15.08
CA GLY A 322 3.02 11.68 14.69
C GLY A 322 2.70 12.67 15.80
N THR A 323 2.67 12.24 17.07
CA THR A 323 2.43 13.07 18.25
C THR A 323 3.03 12.45 19.51
N GLU A 324 3.18 13.26 20.55
CA GLU A 324 3.57 12.81 21.89
C GLU A 324 2.36 12.26 22.69
N PRO A 325 2.57 11.41 23.74
CA PRO A 325 3.87 10.91 24.18
C PRO A 325 4.37 9.72 23.35
N VAL A 326 5.68 9.46 23.39
CA VAL A 326 6.38 8.33 22.74
C VAL A 326 6.92 7.37 23.80
N GLY A 327 6.89 6.07 23.52
CA GLY A 327 7.45 5.04 24.39
C GLY A 327 6.94 3.63 24.08
N SER A 328 7.70 2.62 24.45
CA SER A 328 7.41 1.21 24.14
C SER A 328 6.07 0.69 24.70
N THR A 329 5.51 1.37 25.69
CA THR A 329 4.20 1.04 26.30
C THR A 329 3.11 2.02 25.89
N VAL A 330 3.43 3.06 25.12
CA VAL A 330 2.47 4.07 24.67
C VAL A 330 1.68 3.54 23.48
N ARG A 331 0.36 3.64 23.58
CA ARG A 331 -0.57 3.22 22.53
C ARG A 331 -1.74 4.17 22.44
N PHE A 332 -2.12 4.50 21.23
CA PHE A 332 -3.33 5.26 20.91
C PHE A 332 -4.37 4.32 20.29
N ASN A 333 -5.39 3.96 21.07
CA ASN A 333 -6.42 3.03 20.62
C ASN A 333 -7.56 3.74 19.85
N LEU A 334 -7.49 5.05 19.72
CA LEU A 334 -8.41 5.90 18.96
C LEU A 334 -7.63 6.74 17.96
N PRO A 335 -8.22 7.08 16.82
CA PRO A 335 -7.62 8.04 15.89
C PRO A 335 -7.23 9.34 16.59
N THR A 336 -5.96 9.66 16.56
CA THR A 336 -5.36 10.83 17.21
C THR A 336 -4.71 11.72 16.15
N ALA A 337 -4.95 13.03 16.22
CA ALA A 337 -4.45 13.96 15.24
C ALA A 337 -2.90 14.00 15.20
N VAL A 338 -2.34 13.96 14.00
CA VAL A 338 -0.92 14.18 13.77
C VAL A 338 -0.59 15.65 14.10
N SER A 339 0.47 15.86 14.90
CA SER A 339 0.90 17.17 15.34
C SER A 339 1.52 18.02 14.21
N GLY A 340 1.71 19.32 14.46
CA GLY A 340 2.38 20.24 13.53
C GLY A 340 1.46 20.92 12.52
N GLY A 341 0.16 20.59 12.48
CA GLY A 341 -0.85 21.29 11.69
C GLY A 341 -0.70 21.15 10.16
N LEU A 342 0.14 20.23 9.68
CA LEU A 342 0.29 19.95 8.26
C LEU A 342 -0.99 19.33 7.69
N ARG A 343 -1.26 19.63 6.42
CA ARG A 343 -2.32 19.00 5.63
C ARG A 343 -1.70 18.16 4.53
N PHE A 344 -2.22 16.94 4.35
CA PHE A 344 -1.66 15.98 3.42
C PHE A 344 -2.63 15.67 2.28
N SER A 345 -2.09 15.55 1.07
CA SER A 345 -2.81 15.03 -0.10
C SER A 345 -2.79 13.50 -0.13
N ALA A 346 -1.70 12.87 0.34
CA ALA A 346 -1.53 11.44 0.44
C ALA A 346 -0.54 11.08 1.56
N LEU A 347 -0.63 9.85 2.09
CA LEU A 347 0.38 9.26 2.96
C LEU A 347 0.99 8.03 2.29
N ALA A 348 2.23 7.71 2.66
CA ALA A 348 2.92 6.48 2.31
C ALA A 348 3.42 5.83 3.59
N PRO A 349 2.90 4.63 3.93
CA PRO A 349 3.32 3.91 5.10
C PRO A 349 4.59 3.10 4.83
N GLY A 350 5.56 3.15 5.75
CA GLY A 350 6.72 2.25 5.85
C GLY A 350 6.58 1.29 7.03
N GLY A 351 7.64 0.64 7.48
CA GLY A 351 7.59 -0.30 8.61
C GLY A 351 7.14 0.36 9.92
N SER A 352 7.89 1.33 10.42
CA SER A 352 7.56 2.17 11.59
C SER A 352 7.70 3.66 11.24
N THR A 353 7.62 4.02 9.98
CA THR A 353 7.75 5.37 9.45
C THR A 353 6.54 5.70 8.59
N TYR A 354 6.07 6.91 8.67
CA TYR A 354 5.12 7.48 7.72
C TYR A 354 5.73 8.67 7.02
N CYS A 355 5.53 8.77 5.73
CA CYS A 355 5.75 10.02 5.01
C CYS A 355 4.44 10.46 4.34
N GLY A 356 4.28 11.75 4.16
CA GLY A 356 3.11 12.30 3.49
C GLY A 356 3.51 13.40 2.51
N ILE A 357 2.77 13.47 1.40
CA ILE A 357 2.82 14.59 0.49
C ILE A 357 1.88 15.65 1.06
N THR A 358 2.41 16.80 1.41
CA THR A 358 1.59 17.89 1.92
C THR A 358 0.79 18.57 0.80
N THR A 359 -0.23 19.32 1.17
CA THR A 359 -0.99 20.14 0.20
C THR A 359 -0.16 21.25 -0.45
N ALA A 360 1.03 21.54 0.12
CA ALA A 360 2.03 22.43 -0.48
C ALA A 360 3.04 21.69 -1.38
N ALA A 361 2.78 20.41 -1.72
CA ALA A 361 3.62 19.55 -2.55
C ALA A 361 5.04 19.31 -1.98
N THR A 362 5.22 19.43 -0.66
CA THR A 362 6.44 19.00 0.04
C THR A 362 6.25 17.61 0.66
N ILE A 363 7.34 16.92 0.96
CA ILE A 363 7.30 15.62 1.66
C ILE A 363 7.69 15.82 3.11
N ALA A 364 6.88 15.33 4.03
CA ALA A 364 7.18 15.33 5.47
C ALA A 364 7.03 13.91 6.03
N CYS A 365 7.96 13.49 6.89
CA CYS A 365 8.04 12.16 7.47
C CYS A 365 8.08 12.20 9.00
N TRP A 366 7.58 11.12 9.63
CA TRP A 366 7.63 10.92 11.09
C TRP A 366 7.71 9.43 11.43
N GLY A 367 8.03 9.10 12.69
CA GLY A 367 8.23 7.73 13.15
C GLY A 367 9.72 7.39 13.27
N ARG A 368 10.04 6.12 13.08
CA ARG A 368 11.39 5.57 13.27
C ARG A 368 12.22 5.65 11.99
N GLY A 369 13.51 6.01 12.14
CA GLY A 369 14.48 5.88 11.05
C GLY A 369 14.08 6.68 9.82
N ILE A 370 13.73 7.96 10.00
CA ILE A 370 13.28 8.83 8.90
C ILE A 370 14.32 8.86 7.80
N PRO A 371 14.03 8.36 6.60
CA PRO A 371 15.01 8.36 5.53
C PRO A 371 15.49 9.77 5.21
N GLY A 372 16.82 9.97 5.21
CA GLY A 372 17.44 11.28 4.93
C GLY A 372 17.14 12.39 5.95
N GLY A 373 16.61 12.04 7.12
CA GLY A 373 16.26 12.94 8.22
C GLY A 373 16.87 12.52 9.55
N PRO A 374 16.36 13.04 10.67
CA PRO A 374 16.73 12.56 12.01
C PRO A 374 16.37 11.07 12.16
N SER A 375 17.05 10.36 13.07
CA SER A 375 16.83 8.91 13.27
C SER A 375 15.38 8.59 13.62
N ASP A 376 14.74 9.41 14.45
CA ASP A 376 13.34 9.27 14.87
C ASP A 376 12.71 10.66 15.04
N SER A 377 11.41 10.79 14.79
CA SER A 377 10.65 12.00 15.09
C SER A 377 9.21 11.67 15.44
N SER A 378 8.74 12.24 16.54
CA SER A 378 7.34 12.15 16.98
C SER A 378 6.40 13.12 16.25
N VAL A 379 6.95 13.99 15.41
CA VAL A 379 6.17 14.96 14.62
C VAL A 379 6.67 14.99 13.18
N PRO A 380 5.83 15.34 12.19
CA PRO A 380 6.26 15.44 10.82
C PRO A 380 7.43 16.44 10.62
N VAL A 381 8.51 15.97 9.98
CA VAL A 381 9.65 16.78 9.58
C VAL A 381 9.79 16.77 8.06
N THR A 382 10.01 17.94 7.47
CA THR A 382 10.16 18.05 6.00
C THR A 382 11.47 17.44 5.54
N VAL A 383 11.41 16.65 4.47
CA VAL A 383 12.60 16.09 3.81
C VAL A 383 13.25 17.16 2.94
N PRO A 384 14.52 17.53 3.20
CA PRO A 384 15.18 18.58 2.43
C PRO A 384 15.60 18.10 1.04
N GLY A 385 15.58 18.98 0.05
CA GLY A 385 16.12 18.71 -1.30
C GLY A 385 15.16 17.95 -2.25
N LEU A 386 13.88 17.90 -1.90
CA LEU A 386 12.82 17.33 -2.76
C LEU A 386 11.91 18.45 -3.27
#